data_606324569a0b3d25ca75b5d9dcde80c9
#
_entry.id   606324569a0b3d25ca75b5d9dcde80c9
#
_cell.length_a   1.000
_cell.length_b   1.000
_cell.length_c   1.000
_cell.angle_alpha   90.00
_cell.angle_beta   90.00
_cell.angle_gamma   90.00
#
_symmetry.space_group_name_H-M   'P 1'
#
loop_
_entity.id
_entity.type
_entity.pdbx_description
1 polymer ?
#
loop_
_entity_poly.entity_id
_entity_poly.type
_entity_poly.pdbx_seq_one_letter_code
_entity_poly.pdbx_strand_id
1 'polypeptide(L)'
;EMGTFMKEWLSLYESKSGERGIFNRDAAKAKVASLGRRDTEHDFGCNPCSEIILRPKQFCNLSEVVVRSDDTFETLKHKVGVAAILGTFQATLTKFSYLSKGWRDNTEEEALLGVSLTGILDNKMMSTNDENLKNILNDLRDYAVSVNNEWATAIGINPSAAVTCVKPSGTVSQLVDAASGIHTRHSGYYLRTVRGDNKDPITQFLKDSGVYWEADVMKPDHTTVFYFPMKAPDNAVVRDDLNAIDHLELWKTYQDEWCEHKPSVTISVKEHEWMDVGSWIWNNF
;
A
#
# COMPACT_ATOMS: atom_id res chain seq x y z
N GLU A 1 10.13 -12.18 23.00
CA GLU A 1 9.64 -12.51 24.35
C GLU A 1 8.52 -11.53 24.76
N MET A 2 7.52 -12.02 25.53
CA MET A 2 6.37 -11.23 25.99
C MET A 2 6.78 -9.90 26.64
N GLY A 3 7.77 -9.90 27.52
CA GLY A 3 8.21 -8.68 28.21
C GLY A 3 8.79 -7.61 27.26
N THR A 4 9.48 -7.99 26.21
CA THR A 4 9.99 -7.09 25.18
C THR A 4 8.84 -6.53 24.34
N PHE A 5 7.92 -7.39 23.92
CA PHE A 5 6.71 -6.96 23.19
C PHE A 5 5.91 -5.92 23.99
N MET A 6 5.64 -6.17 25.26
CA MET A 6 4.88 -5.25 26.11
C MET A 6 5.55 -3.88 26.27
N LYS A 7 6.88 -3.81 26.35
CA LYS A 7 7.62 -2.54 26.40
C LYS A 7 7.48 -1.76 25.07
N GLU A 8 7.64 -2.44 23.94
CA GLU A 8 7.48 -1.81 22.62
C GLU A 8 6.03 -1.39 22.37
N TRP A 9 5.06 -2.22 22.79
CA TRP A 9 3.65 -1.90 22.67
C TRP A 9 3.26 -0.66 23.49
N LEU A 10 3.73 -0.57 24.73
CA LEU A 10 3.54 0.63 25.57
C LEU A 10 4.18 1.86 24.93
N SER A 11 5.38 1.74 24.38
CA SER A 11 6.06 2.82 23.69
C SER A 11 5.30 3.30 22.43
N LEU A 12 4.63 2.40 21.70
CA LEU A 12 3.73 2.77 20.59
C LEU A 12 2.53 3.57 21.09
N TYR A 13 1.88 3.10 22.15
CA TYR A 13 0.76 3.78 22.78
C TYR A 13 1.13 5.20 23.25
N GLU A 14 2.27 5.34 23.95
CA GLU A 14 2.74 6.62 24.49
C GLU A 14 3.17 7.60 23.39
N SER A 15 3.68 7.11 22.27
CA SER A 15 4.14 7.96 21.15
C SER A 15 3.04 8.79 20.51
N LYS A 16 1.78 8.33 20.58
CA LYS A 16 0.61 8.93 19.92
C LYS A 16 0.83 9.15 18.41
N SER A 17 1.72 8.37 17.80
CA SER A 17 2.17 8.53 16.41
C SER A 17 2.05 7.22 15.64
N GLY A 18 1.64 7.31 14.37
CA GLY A 18 1.67 6.21 13.40
C GLY A 18 3.02 6.02 12.70
N GLU A 19 4.07 6.78 13.09
CA GLU A 19 5.39 6.71 12.46
C GLU A 19 6.19 5.45 12.82
N ARG A 20 5.85 4.78 13.91
CA ARG A 20 6.46 3.53 14.35
C ARG A 20 5.62 2.36 13.86
N GLY A 21 6.21 1.55 12.96
CA GLY A 21 5.58 0.35 12.44
C GLY A 21 6.11 -0.92 13.08
N ILE A 22 5.39 -2.02 12.86
CA ILE A 22 5.79 -3.37 13.26
C ILE A 22 6.16 -4.14 12.00
N PHE A 23 7.36 -4.74 11.99
CA PHE A 23 7.84 -5.62 10.93
C PHE A 23 8.47 -6.87 11.53
N ASN A 24 7.90 -8.04 11.24
CA ASN A 24 8.43 -9.32 11.67
C ASN A 24 9.30 -9.93 10.55
N ARG A 25 10.61 -10.09 10.80
CA ARG A 25 11.55 -10.65 9.83
C ARG A 25 11.34 -12.15 9.60
N ASP A 26 10.98 -12.87 10.64
CA ASP A 26 10.72 -14.32 10.53
C ASP A 26 9.45 -14.59 9.73
N ALA A 27 8.39 -13.81 9.97
CA ALA A 27 7.17 -13.87 9.16
C ALA A 27 7.42 -13.48 7.69
N ALA A 28 8.27 -12.47 7.43
CA ALA A 28 8.68 -12.11 6.08
C ALA A 28 9.44 -13.24 5.40
N LYS A 29 10.37 -13.92 6.11
CA LYS A 29 11.09 -15.08 5.61
C LYS A 29 10.17 -16.27 5.35
N ALA A 30 9.21 -16.53 6.24
CA ALA A 30 8.19 -17.55 6.05
C ALA A 30 7.31 -17.27 4.82
N LYS A 31 6.91 -16.00 4.61
CA LYS A 31 6.15 -15.59 3.41
C LYS A 31 6.97 -15.83 2.14
N VAL A 32 8.24 -15.45 2.12
CA VAL A 32 9.16 -15.71 1.00
C VAL A 32 9.25 -17.21 0.71
N ALA A 33 9.41 -18.05 1.75
CA ALA A 33 9.48 -19.49 1.61
C ALA A 33 8.20 -20.09 1.01
N SER A 34 7.03 -19.58 1.40
CA SER A 34 5.74 -20.09 0.92
C SER A 34 5.52 -19.88 -0.59
N LEU A 35 6.18 -18.88 -1.20
CA LEU A 35 6.08 -18.61 -2.63
C LEU A 35 6.86 -19.60 -3.50
N GLY A 36 7.91 -20.23 -2.96
CA GLY A 36 8.75 -21.22 -3.66
C GLY A 36 9.56 -20.65 -4.85
N ARG A 37 9.64 -19.33 -5.00
CA ARG A 37 10.31 -18.64 -6.11
C ARG A 37 11.47 -17.75 -5.68
N ARG A 38 11.75 -17.66 -4.39
CA ARG A 38 12.84 -16.84 -3.82
C ARG A 38 13.75 -17.69 -2.95
N ASP A 39 15.04 -17.40 -2.99
CA ASP A 39 16.01 -17.98 -2.06
C ASP A 39 15.76 -17.42 -0.65
N THR A 40 15.57 -18.32 0.31
CA THR A 40 15.31 -17.99 1.71
C THR A 40 16.57 -17.74 2.56
N GLU A 41 17.76 -17.96 2.02
CA GLU A 41 19.03 -17.81 2.74
C GLU A 41 19.49 -16.35 2.88
N HIS A 42 18.71 -15.41 2.37
CA HIS A 42 18.98 -13.97 2.50
C HIS A 42 18.40 -13.38 3.79
N ASP A 43 19.05 -12.32 4.27
CA ASP A 43 18.44 -11.42 5.24
C ASP A 43 17.39 -10.54 4.55
N PHE A 44 16.16 -10.59 5.06
CA PHE A 44 15.07 -9.78 4.56
C PHE A 44 14.78 -8.57 5.44
N GLY A 45 14.46 -7.49 4.80
CA GLY A 45 13.93 -6.26 5.36
C GLY A 45 12.79 -5.75 4.49
N CYS A 46 12.51 -4.46 4.58
CA CYS A 46 11.45 -3.83 3.79
C CYS A 46 11.88 -2.44 3.32
N ASN A 47 11.12 -1.90 2.37
CA ASN A 47 11.17 -0.49 2.00
C ASN A 47 10.57 0.39 3.13
N PRO A 48 10.70 1.73 3.08
CA PRO A 48 10.21 2.62 4.15
C PRO A 48 8.73 2.48 4.48
N CYS A 49 7.89 2.24 3.49
CA CYS A 49 6.45 2.01 3.70
C CYS A 49 6.10 0.57 4.09
N SER A 50 7.08 -0.33 4.15
CA SER A 50 6.95 -1.70 4.66
C SER A 50 6.10 -2.68 3.84
N GLU A 51 5.66 -2.31 2.64
CA GLU A 51 4.86 -3.20 1.78
C GLU A 51 5.70 -4.20 0.99
N ILE A 52 6.99 -3.93 0.74
CA ILE A 52 7.85 -4.78 -0.08
C ILE A 52 8.88 -5.51 0.77
N ILE A 53 8.94 -6.83 0.64
CA ILE A 53 9.98 -7.66 1.24
C ILE A 53 11.21 -7.63 0.35
N LEU A 54 12.30 -7.03 0.85
CA LEU A 54 13.55 -6.80 0.12
C LEU A 54 14.72 -7.51 0.79
N ARG A 55 15.65 -8.01 -0.01
CA ARG A 55 17.02 -8.31 0.42
C ARG A 55 17.91 -7.07 0.26
N PRO A 56 19.12 -7.04 0.86
CA PRO A 56 20.03 -5.90 0.71
C PRO A 56 20.33 -5.59 -0.76
N LYS A 57 20.41 -4.29 -1.10
CA LYS A 57 20.72 -3.81 -2.45
C LYS A 57 19.74 -4.31 -3.51
N GLN A 58 18.46 -4.06 -3.30
CA GLN A 58 17.41 -4.50 -4.20
C GLN A 58 16.33 -3.41 -4.38
N PHE A 59 15.73 -3.40 -5.56
CA PHE A 59 14.58 -2.58 -5.92
C PHE A 59 13.35 -3.44 -6.20
N CYS A 60 12.19 -2.81 -6.14
CA CYS A 60 10.92 -3.38 -6.59
C CYS A 60 10.26 -2.41 -7.56
N ASN A 61 9.66 -2.95 -8.63
CA ASN A 61 8.96 -2.19 -9.65
C ASN A 61 7.48 -2.08 -9.27
N LEU A 62 7.07 -0.88 -8.86
CA LEU A 62 5.72 -0.62 -8.36
C LEU A 62 4.79 -0.18 -9.50
N SER A 63 3.61 -0.77 -9.54
CA SER A 63 2.46 -0.30 -10.31
C SER A 63 1.22 -0.30 -9.42
N GLU A 64 0.20 0.49 -9.78
CA GLU A 64 -0.96 0.64 -8.91
C GLU A 64 -2.27 0.54 -9.69
N VAL A 65 -3.14 -0.33 -9.24
CA VAL A 65 -4.50 -0.52 -9.74
C VAL A 65 -5.45 0.34 -8.93
N VAL A 66 -6.17 1.23 -9.58
CA VAL A 66 -7.20 2.04 -8.93
C VAL A 66 -8.52 1.26 -8.96
N VAL A 67 -8.94 0.82 -7.79
CA VAL A 67 -10.24 0.19 -7.55
C VAL A 67 -11.30 1.29 -7.43
N ARG A 68 -12.36 1.21 -8.23
CA ARG A 68 -13.49 2.13 -8.22
C ARG A 68 -14.72 1.46 -7.61
N SER A 69 -15.65 2.25 -7.10
CA SER A 69 -16.89 1.76 -6.46
C SER A 69 -17.75 0.88 -7.38
N ASP A 70 -17.63 1.07 -8.69
CA ASP A 70 -18.37 0.35 -9.74
C ASP A 70 -17.56 -0.76 -10.42
N ASP A 71 -16.33 -1.01 -9.99
CA ASP A 71 -15.52 -2.11 -10.53
C ASP A 71 -16.13 -3.48 -10.20
N THR A 72 -16.10 -4.33 -11.18
CA THR A 72 -16.42 -5.76 -11.11
C THR A 72 -15.14 -6.60 -11.10
N PHE A 73 -15.25 -7.90 -10.85
CA PHE A 73 -14.12 -8.82 -10.97
C PHE A 73 -13.42 -8.72 -12.35
N GLU A 74 -14.19 -8.67 -13.45
CA GLU A 74 -13.63 -8.62 -14.80
C GLU A 74 -12.88 -7.30 -15.07
N THR A 75 -13.41 -6.17 -14.61
CA THR A 75 -12.72 -4.87 -14.77
C THR A 75 -11.46 -4.82 -13.93
N LEU A 76 -11.48 -5.36 -12.70
CA LEU A 76 -10.30 -5.45 -11.85
C LEU A 76 -9.25 -6.38 -12.44
N LYS A 77 -9.66 -7.54 -12.95
CA LYS A 77 -8.76 -8.49 -13.62
C LYS A 77 -8.03 -7.83 -14.80
N HIS A 78 -8.77 -7.10 -15.65
CA HIS A 78 -8.16 -6.34 -16.74
C HIS A 78 -7.13 -5.31 -16.24
N LYS A 79 -7.48 -4.49 -15.23
CA LYS A 79 -6.57 -3.50 -14.65
C LYS A 79 -5.32 -4.14 -14.03
N VAL A 80 -5.48 -5.26 -13.32
CA VAL A 80 -4.38 -6.03 -12.72
C VAL A 80 -3.44 -6.55 -13.81
N GLY A 81 -3.99 -7.08 -14.93
CA GLY A 81 -3.17 -7.51 -16.06
C GLY A 81 -2.33 -6.38 -16.65
N VAL A 82 -2.94 -5.21 -16.90
CA VAL A 82 -2.23 -4.02 -17.39
C VAL A 82 -1.13 -3.58 -16.42
N ALA A 83 -1.43 -3.57 -15.12
CA ALA A 83 -0.46 -3.18 -14.11
C ALA A 83 0.73 -4.16 -14.02
N ALA A 84 0.47 -5.48 -14.14
CA ALA A 84 1.51 -6.50 -14.19
C ALA A 84 2.39 -6.35 -15.43
N ILE A 85 1.82 -6.08 -16.62
CA ILE A 85 2.57 -5.80 -17.85
C ILE A 85 3.47 -4.58 -17.67
N LEU A 86 2.94 -3.45 -17.18
CA LEU A 86 3.71 -2.22 -16.97
C LEU A 86 4.86 -2.44 -15.97
N GLY A 87 4.60 -3.14 -14.87
CA GLY A 87 5.64 -3.51 -13.90
C GLY A 87 6.73 -4.39 -14.52
N THR A 88 6.34 -5.35 -15.36
CA THR A 88 7.29 -6.24 -16.06
C THR A 88 8.16 -5.46 -17.04
N PHE A 89 7.61 -4.51 -17.80
CA PHE A 89 8.42 -3.61 -18.63
C PHE A 89 9.36 -2.75 -17.78
N GLN A 90 8.90 -2.22 -16.65
CA GLN A 90 9.75 -1.44 -15.74
C GLN A 90 10.93 -2.26 -15.21
N ALA A 91 10.74 -3.57 -14.99
CA ALA A 91 11.80 -4.48 -14.51
C ALA A 91 12.98 -4.62 -15.48
N THR A 92 12.83 -4.21 -16.75
CA THR A 92 13.94 -4.15 -17.71
C THR A 92 14.91 -2.99 -17.45
N LEU A 93 14.54 -2.02 -16.62
CA LEU A 93 15.32 -0.81 -16.35
C LEU A 93 16.38 -1.07 -15.27
N THR A 94 17.45 -1.79 -15.61
CA THR A 94 18.48 -2.24 -14.67
C THR A 94 19.82 -1.48 -14.81
N LYS A 95 19.87 -0.41 -15.61
CA LYS A 95 21.07 0.40 -15.77
C LYS A 95 21.22 1.43 -14.64
N PHE A 96 21.84 1.04 -13.54
CA PHE A 96 22.07 1.87 -12.36
C PHE A 96 23.48 2.48 -12.36
N SER A 97 23.67 3.60 -13.07
CA SER A 97 24.98 4.19 -13.33
C SER A 97 25.76 4.62 -12.07
N TYR A 98 25.07 4.90 -10.95
CA TYR A 98 25.65 5.40 -9.70
C TYR A 98 25.66 4.40 -8.56
N LEU A 99 25.21 3.16 -8.81
CA LEU A 99 25.11 2.11 -7.79
C LEU A 99 26.14 1.00 -8.07
N SER A 100 26.49 0.26 -7.02
CA SER A 100 27.37 -0.91 -7.17
C SER A 100 26.68 -2.02 -7.97
N LYS A 101 27.51 -2.88 -8.60
CA LYS A 101 27.04 -4.02 -9.41
C LYS A 101 25.99 -4.89 -8.69
N GLY A 102 26.14 -5.11 -7.38
CA GLY A 102 25.21 -5.93 -6.61
C GLY A 102 23.76 -5.44 -6.63
N TRP A 103 23.50 -4.14 -6.81
CA TRP A 103 22.14 -3.63 -7.00
C TRP A 103 21.51 -4.14 -8.29
N ARG A 104 22.28 -4.10 -9.37
CA ARG A 104 21.83 -4.59 -10.67
C ARG A 104 21.61 -6.11 -10.63
N ASP A 105 22.63 -6.86 -10.15
CA ASP A 105 22.60 -8.30 -10.15
C ASP A 105 21.40 -8.83 -9.34
N ASN A 106 21.16 -8.27 -8.14
CA ASN A 106 20.03 -8.65 -7.30
C ASN A 106 18.66 -8.26 -7.92
N THR A 107 18.60 -7.12 -8.61
CA THR A 107 17.37 -6.66 -9.27
C THR A 107 17.05 -7.50 -10.51
N GLU A 108 18.05 -7.83 -11.33
CA GLU A 108 17.90 -8.69 -12.50
C GLU A 108 17.53 -10.14 -12.12
N GLU A 109 18.07 -10.64 -11.02
CA GLU A 109 17.82 -12.00 -10.54
C GLU A 109 16.36 -12.22 -10.13
N GLU A 110 15.81 -11.35 -9.28
CA GLU A 110 14.46 -11.52 -8.75
C GLU A 110 13.40 -10.71 -9.49
N ALA A 111 13.75 -9.68 -10.25
CA ALA A 111 12.89 -8.82 -11.05
C ALA A 111 11.58 -8.42 -10.33
N LEU A 112 11.65 -8.07 -9.04
CA LEU A 112 10.48 -7.90 -8.17
C LEU A 112 9.47 -6.89 -8.73
N LEU A 113 8.20 -7.28 -8.73
CA LEU A 113 7.06 -6.41 -8.94
C LEU A 113 6.33 -6.11 -7.63
N GLY A 114 5.64 -4.98 -7.61
CA GLY A 114 4.69 -4.61 -6.57
C GLY A 114 3.43 -4.08 -7.22
N VAL A 115 2.59 -4.98 -7.78
CA VAL A 115 1.25 -4.66 -8.25
C VAL A 115 0.39 -4.38 -7.03
N SER A 116 0.06 -3.12 -6.81
CA SER A 116 -0.68 -2.64 -5.65
C SER A 116 -2.14 -2.36 -6.01
N LEU A 117 -3.01 -2.44 -5.00
CA LEU A 117 -4.40 -2.02 -5.09
C LEU A 117 -4.61 -0.76 -4.24
N THR A 118 -5.30 0.25 -4.79
CA THR A 118 -5.74 1.44 -4.04
C THR A 118 -7.23 1.68 -4.28
N GLY A 119 -7.93 2.28 -3.32
CA GLY A 119 -9.40 2.41 -3.40
C GLY A 119 -10.15 1.15 -2.93
N ILE A 120 -9.48 0.24 -2.24
CA ILE A 120 -10.06 -1.02 -1.75
C ILE A 120 -11.36 -0.77 -1.00
N LEU A 121 -11.38 0.20 -0.10
CA LEU A 121 -12.53 0.49 0.76
C LEU A 121 -13.58 1.43 0.11
N ASP A 122 -13.36 1.82 -1.14
CA ASP A 122 -14.37 2.49 -1.96
C ASP A 122 -15.30 1.48 -2.68
N ASN A 123 -14.93 0.18 -2.72
CA ASN A 123 -15.65 -0.87 -3.43
C ASN A 123 -16.19 -1.92 -2.48
N LYS A 124 -17.49 -2.17 -2.52
CA LYS A 124 -18.16 -3.11 -1.60
C LYS A 124 -17.65 -4.55 -1.72
N MET A 125 -17.39 -5.02 -2.94
CA MET A 125 -16.89 -6.39 -3.18
C MET A 125 -15.49 -6.57 -2.58
N MET A 126 -14.64 -5.53 -2.65
CA MET A 126 -13.26 -5.56 -2.17
C MET A 126 -13.14 -5.24 -0.68
N SER A 127 -14.15 -4.65 -0.05
CA SER A 127 -14.16 -4.28 1.38
C SER A 127 -14.93 -5.24 2.27
N THR A 128 -15.73 -6.15 1.72
CA THR A 128 -16.50 -7.14 2.49
C THR A 128 -15.62 -8.36 2.77
N ASN A 129 -15.20 -8.52 4.03
CA ASN A 129 -14.31 -9.62 4.44
C ASN A 129 -15.07 -10.94 4.58
N ASP A 130 -15.24 -11.64 3.46
CA ASP A 130 -15.93 -12.92 3.36
C ASP A 130 -15.17 -13.92 2.46
N GLU A 131 -15.70 -15.11 2.28
CA GLU A 131 -15.08 -16.15 1.45
C GLU A 131 -15.02 -15.77 -0.04
N ASN A 132 -15.99 -14.96 -0.52
CA ASN A 132 -15.99 -14.48 -1.89
C ASN A 132 -14.80 -13.53 -2.14
N LEU A 133 -14.49 -12.64 -1.19
CA LEU A 133 -13.31 -11.78 -1.26
C LEU A 133 -12.02 -12.61 -1.38
N LYS A 134 -11.87 -13.66 -0.56
CA LYS A 134 -10.67 -14.52 -0.62
C LYS A 134 -10.48 -15.15 -2.00
N ASN A 135 -11.56 -15.68 -2.57
CA ASN A 135 -11.53 -16.27 -3.91
C ASN A 135 -11.13 -15.23 -4.96
N ILE A 136 -11.74 -14.03 -4.93
CA ILE A 136 -11.40 -12.92 -5.83
C ILE A 136 -9.93 -12.54 -5.72
N LEU A 137 -9.41 -12.39 -4.51
CA LEU A 137 -8.02 -11.99 -4.28
C LEU A 137 -7.03 -13.05 -4.78
N ASN A 138 -7.30 -14.34 -4.54
CA ASN A 138 -6.49 -15.44 -5.05
C ASN A 138 -6.49 -15.46 -6.58
N ASP A 139 -7.66 -15.38 -7.22
CA ASP A 139 -7.78 -15.40 -8.69
C ASP A 139 -7.05 -14.20 -9.32
N LEU A 140 -7.17 -13.01 -8.75
CA LEU A 140 -6.47 -11.81 -9.22
C LEU A 140 -4.95 -11.91 -9.03
N ARG A 141 -4.48 -12.46 -7.89
CA ARG A 141 -3.05 -12.70 -7.64
C ARG A 141 -2.47 -13.68 -8.66
N ASP A 142 -3.11 -14.83 -8.82
CA ASP A 142 -2.65 -15.89 -9.71
C ASP A 142 -2.64 -15.40 -11.16
N TYR A 143 -3.63 -14.58 -11.54
CA TYR A 143 -3.65 -13.93 -12.84
C TYR A 143 -2.49 -12.92 -12.99
N ALA A 144 -2.21 -12.08 -12.00
CA ALA A 144 -1.07 -11.15 -12.05
C ALA A 144 0.26 -11.89 -12.25
N VAL A 145 0.46 -12.99 -11.52
CA VAL A 145 1.65 -13.85 -11.64
C VAL A 145 1.72 -14.48 -13.03
N SER A 146 0.61 -14.99 -13.57
CA SER A 146 0.60 -15.59 -14.90
C SER A 146 0.94 -14.58 -16.00
N VAL A 147 0.39 -13.37 -15.93
CA VAL A 147 0.70 -12.28 -16.87
C VAL A 147 2.17 -11.87 -16.78
N ASN A 148 2.72 -11.74 -15.56
CA ASN A 148 4.15 -11.44 -15.40
C ASN A 148 5.02 -12.54 -16.02
N ASN A 149 4.73 -13.82 -15.78
CA ASN A 149 5.49 -14.94 -16.34
C ASN A 149 5.47 -14.94 -17.88
N GLU A 150 4.31 -14.71 -18.50
CA GLU A 150 4.15 -14.63 -19.95
C GLU A 150 5.01 -13.50 -20.54
N TRP A 151 4.86 -12.28 -20.01
CA TRP A 151 5.54 -11.10 -20.52
C TRP A 151 7.04 -11.10 -20.21
N ALA A 152 7.47 -11.55 -19.04
CA ALA A 152 8.89 -11.70 -18.70
C ALA A 152 9.59 -12.65 -19.68
N THR A 153 8.93 -13.79 -19.99
CA THR A 153 9.42 -14.74 -20.99
C THR A 153 9.51 -14.11 -22.38
N ALA A 154 8.47 -13.39 -22.80
CA ALA A 154 8.42 -12.75 -24.13
C ALA A 154 9.51 -11.69 -24.34
N ILE A 155 9.87 -10.92 -23.29
CA ILE A 155 10.90 -9.88 -23.34
C ILE A 155 12.29 -10.37 -22.92
N GLY A 156 12.43 -11.63 -22.47
CA GLY A 156 13.72 -12.27 -22.16
C GLY A 156 14.35 -11.85 -20.83
N ILE A 157 13.53 -11.56 -19.81
CA ILE A 157 13.98 -11.34 -18.43
C ILE A 157 13.48 -12.46 -17.51
N ASN A 158 14.01 -12.54 -16.28
CA ASN A 158 13.51 -13.48 -15.31
C ASN A 158 12.07 -13.13 -14.90
N PRO A 159 11.18 -14.13 -14.76
CA PRO A 159 9.90 -13.92 -14.07
C PRO A 159 10.12 -13.40 -12.65
N SER A 160 9.22 -12.53 -12.22
CA SER A 160 9.35 -11.90 -10.91
C SER A 160 9.19 -12.92 -9.78
N ALA A 161 10.10 -12.86 -8.83
CA ALA A 161 10.08 -13.75 -7.67
C ALA A 161 8.94 -13.44 -6.69
N ALA A 162 8.39 -12.21 -6.73
CA ALA A 162 7.16 -11.80 -6.06
C ALA A 162 6.51 -10.65 -6.87
N VAL A 163 5.16 -10.59 -6.90
CA VAL A 163 4.41 -9.73 -7.84
C VAL A 163 3.46 -8.77 -7.13
N THR A 164 2.78 -9.16 -6.06
CA THR A 164 1.64 -8.43 -5.52
C THR A 164 1.89 -7.84 -4.12
N CYS A 165 1.32 -6.67 -3.87
CA CYS A 165 1.39 -5.97 -2.58
C CYS A 165 0.17 -5.04 -2.39
N VAL A 166 0.08 -4.38 -1.25
CA VAL A 166 -0.76 -3.18 -1.07
C VAL A 166 0.09 -2.05 -0.49
N LYS A 167 0.32 -1.04 -1.31
CA LYS A 167 1.03 0.19 -0.93
C LYS A 167 0.09 1.15 -0.18
N PRO A 168 0.59 1.99 0.73
CA PRO A 168 -0.23 3.03 1.38
C PRO A 168 -0.85 4.04 0.41
N SER A 169 -0.22 4.27 -0.75
CA SER A 169 -0.75 5.14 -1.82
C SER A 169 -1.10 6.57 -1.38
N GLY A 170 -0.20 7.22 -0.63
CA GLY A 170 -0.49 8.55 -0.06
C GLY A 170 -0.66 9.66 -1.10
N THR A 171 -0.01 9.58 -2.26
CA THR A 171 -0.04 10.61 -3.31
C THR A 171 -0.92 10.20 -4.49
N VAL A 172 -0.74 9.01 -5.05
CA VAL A 172 -1.49 8.55 -6.24
C VAL A 172 -2.98 8.47 -5.94
N SER A 173 -3.39 7.92 -4.79
CA SER A 173 -4.79 7.86 -4.40
C SER A 173 -5.46 9.24 -4.36
N GLN A 174 -4.71 10.29 -3.99
CA GLN A 174 -5.21 11.66 -3.96
C GLN A 174 -5.40 12.22 -5.38
N LEU A 175 -4.44 11.94 -6.26
CA LEU A 175 -4.50 12.37 -7.66
C LEU A 175 -5.71 11.78 -8.39
N VAL A 176 -6.06 10.54 -8.08
CA VAL A 176 -7.14 9.79 -8.74
C VAL A 176 -8.45 9.78 -7.94
N ASP A 177 -8.53 10.51 -6.84
CA ASP A 177 -9.67 10.52 -5.91
C ASP A 177 -10.15 9.10 -5.54
N ALA A 178 -9.28 8.36 -4.86
CA ALA A 178 -9.57 7.04 -4.32
C ALA A 178 -9.21 6.98 -2.83
N ALA A 179 -9.78 6.04 -2.09
CA ALA A 179 -9.28 5.68 -0.76
C ALA A 179 -7.82 5.19 -0.88
N SER A 180 -6.96 5.53 0.08
CA SER A 180 -5.53 5.23 0.02
C SER A 180 -5.27 3.76 0.36
N GLY A 181 -4.86 2.93 -0.61
CA GLY A 181 -4.57 1.52 -0.39
C GLY A 181 -5.73 0.78 0.27
N ILE A 182 -5.49 0.22 1.45
CA ILE A 182 -6.49 -0.47 2.30
C ILE A 182 -7.00 0.42 3.45
N HIS A 183 -6.85 1.76 3.34
CA HIS A 183 -7.36 2.69 4.34
C HIS A 183 -8.79 3.11 4.03
N THR A 184 -9.54 3.44 5.10
CA THR A 184 -10.88 4.03 4.99
C THR A 184 -10.83 5.47 4.47
N ARG A 185 -11.93 5.96 3.89
CA ARG A 185 -12.14 7.41 3.75
C ARG A 185 -12.29 8.04 5.13
N HIS A 186 -11.94 9.33 5.24
CA HIS A 186 -12.08 10.05 6.50
C HIS A 186 -13.53 10.14 6.98
N SER A 187 -14.42 10.51 6.07
CA SER A 187 -15.86 10.65 6.30
C SER A 187 -16.60 10.61 4.96
N GLY A 188 -17.93 10.51 4.96
CA GLY A 188 -18.74 10.62 3.75
C GLY A 188 -18.60 11.99 3.07
N TYR A 189 -18.44 13.07 3.86
CA TYR A 189 -18.12 14.43 3.42
C TYR A 189 -17.01 14.99 4.29
N TYR A 190 -15.99 15.61 3.69
CA TYR A 190 -14.88 16.22 4.42
C TYR A 190 -14.22 17.33 3.61
N LEU A 191 -13.48 18.20 4.29
CA LEU A 191 -12.63 19.20 3.66
C LEU A 191 -11.20 18.65 3.59
N ARG A 192 -10.67 18.59 2.39
CA ARG A 192 -9.24 18.29 2.18
C ARG A 192 -8.46 19.59 2.13
N THR A 193 -7.42 19.69 2.96
CA THR A 193 -6.48 20.80 2.92
C THR A 193 -5.26 20.43 2.07
N VAL A 194 -4.89 21.34 1.17
CA VAL A 194 -3.69 21.22 0.32
C VAL A 194 -2.82 22.45 0.52
N ARG A 195 -1.53 22.23 0.79
CA ARG A 195 -0.56 23.30 0.93
C ARG A 195 0.15 23.57 -0.40
N GLY A 196 0.20 24.83 -0.79
CA GLY A 196 0.95 25.30 -1.95
C GLY A 196 2.00 26.32 -1.55
N ASP A 197 3.17 26.29 -2.20
CA ASP A 197 4.19 27.33 -2.04
C ASP A 197 3.67 28.63 -2.68
N ASN A 198 3.82 29.78 -1.99
CA ASN A 198 3.36 31.08 -2.50
C ASN A 198 4.07 31.52 -3.80
N LYS A 199 5.23 30.94 -4.11
CA LYS A 199 5.97 31.21 -5.34
C LYS A 199 5.57 30.30 -6.50
N ASP A 200 4.78 29.24 -6.23
CA ASP A 200 4.32 28.34 -7.26
C ASP A 200 3.22 29.01 -8.10
N PRO A 201 3.35 29.08 -9.42
CA PRO A 201 2.33 29.67 -10.30
C PRO A 201 0.95 29.04 -10.14
N ILE A 202 0.87 27.74 -9.80
CA ILE A 202 -0.43 27.09 -9.57
C ILE A 202 -1.13 27.61 -8.31
N THR A 203 -0.38 28.03 -7.30
CA THR A 203 -0.92 28.64 -6.09
C THR A 203 -1.62 29.95 -6.42
N GLN A 204 -0.99 30.81 -7.25
CA GLN A 204 -1.61 32.06 -7.70
C GLN A 204 -2.83 31.77 -8.59
N PHE A 205 -2.71 30.84 -9.51
CA PHE A 205 -3.83 30.44 -10.38
C PHE A 205 -5.06 29.98 -9.57
N LEU A 206 -4.87 29.15 -8.53
CA LEU A 206 -5.97 28.69 -7.66
C LEU A 206 -6.61 29.85 -6.89
N LYS A 207 -5.81 30.81 -6.39
CA LYS A 207 -6.33 32.03 -5.75
C LYS A 207 -7.18 32.85 -6.70
N ASP A 208 -6.67 33.12 -7.88
CA ASP A 208 -7.35 33.92 -8.92
C ASP A 208 -8.59 33.20 -9.44
N SER A 209 -8.63 31.88 -9.40
CA SER A 209 -9.80 31.05 -9.76
C SER A 209 -10.87 31.00 -8.66
N GLY A 210 -10.66 31.66 -7.53
CA GLY A 210 -11.65 31.75 -6.44
C GLY A 210 -11.73 30.50 -5.55
N VAL A 211 -10.72 29.63 -5.57
CA VAL A 211 -10.63 28.52 -4.61
C VAL A 211 -10.42 29.09 -3.22
N TYR A 212 -11.19 28.64 -2.23
CA TYR A 212 -11.07 29.12 -0.86
C TYR A 212 -9.69 28.77 -0.27
N TRP A 213 -9.05 29.76 0.33
CA TRP A 213 -7.70 29.61 0.88
C TRP A 213 -7.45 30.49 2.11
N GLU A 214 -6.44 30.12 2.88
CA GLU A 214 -5.90 30.87 4.02
C GLU A 214 -4.38 30.83 3.99
N ALA A 215 -3.73 31.78 4.68
CA ALA A 215 -2.29 31.70 4.93
C ALA A 215 -2.00 30.56 5.92
N ASP A 216 -0.91 29.79 5.71
CA ASP A 216 -0.49 28.77 6.66
C ASP A 216 -0.09 29.37 8.01
N VAL A 217 -0.57 28.79 9.11
CA VAL A 217 -0.38 29.34 10.46
C VAL A 217 1.10 29.38 10.84
N MET A 218 1.91 28.39 10.38
CA MET A 218 3.32 28.30 10.75
C MET A 218 4.24 29.06 9.79
N LYS A 219 3.83 29.22 8.52
CA LYS A 219 4.65 29.83 7.44
C LYS A 219 3.80 30.72 6.53
N PRO A 220 3.14 31.79 7.06
CA PRO A 220 2.17 32.57 6.31
C PRO A 220 2.74 33.25 5.05
N ASP A 221 4.01 33.67 5.09
CA ASP A 221 4.67 34.36 3.97
C ASP A 221 5.10 33.40 2.84
N HIS A 222 5.13 32.09 3.09
CA HIS A 222 5.65 31.10 2.16
C HIS A 222 4.62 30.09 1.70
N THR A 223 3.56 29.87 2.47
CA THR A 223 2.62 28.76 2.23
C THR A 223 1.18 29.23 2.31
N THR A 224 0.41 28.82 1.32
CA THR A 224 -1.04 28.95 1.27
C THR A 224 -1.70 27.60 1.52
N VAL A 225 -2.79 27.58 2.28
CA VAL A 225 -3.62 26.40 2.51
C VAL A 225 -4.92 26.56 1.72
N PHE A 226 -5.18 25.64 0.80
CA PHE A 226 -6.43 25.54 0.05
C PHE A 226 -7.35 24.51 0.66
N TYR A 227 -8.67 24.69 0.50
CA TYR A 227 -9.71 23.81 1.02
C TYR A 227 -10.58 23.30 -0.11
N PHE A 228 -10.61 21.95 -0.25
CA PHE A 228 -11.41 21.27 -1.26
C PHE A 228 -12.50 20.43 -0.60
N PRO A 229 -13.79 20.68 -0.86
CA PRO A 229 -14.86 19.81 -0.41
C PRO A 229 -14.80 18.48 -1.15
N MET A 230 -14.77 17.37 -0.39
CA MET A 230 -14.71 16.03 -0.90
C MET A 230 -15.97 15.27 -0.50
N LYS A 231 -16.47 14.42 -1.40
CA LYS A 231 -17.54 13.44 -1.16
C LYS A 231 -16.98 12.05 -1.41
N ALA A 232 -17.09 11.14 -0.43
CA ALA A 232 -16.79 9.73 -0.63
C ALA A 232 -17.86 9.08 -1.55
N PRO A 233 -17.53 8.00 -2.30
CA PRO A 233 -18.52 7.16 -2.95
C PRO A 233 -19.58 6.66 -1.96
N ASP A 234 -20.82 6.48 -2.42
CA ASP A 234 -21.94 6.17 -1.52
C ASP A 234 -21.78 4.84 -0.74
N ASN A 235 -21.01 3.88 -1.28
CA ASN A 235 -20.72 2.59 -0.63
C ASN A 235 -19.31 2.51 -0.01
N ALA A 236 -18.59 3.63 0.05
CA ALA A 236 -17.26 3.66 0.64
C ALA A 236 -17.32 3.45 2.14
N VAL A 237 -16.40 2.66 2.65
CA VAL A 237 -16.21 2.48 4.09
C VAL A 237 -15.48 3.70 4.64
N VAL A 238 -16.07 4.36 5.62
CA VAL A 238 -15.47 5.51 6.30
C VAL A 238 -14.88 5.10 7.65
N ARG A 239 -14.05 5.98 8.23
CA ARG A 239 -13.26 5.69 9.43
C ARG A 239 -14.09 5.20 10.62
N ASP A 240 -15.32 5.67 10.76
CA ASP A 240 -16.18 5.31 11.88
C ASP A 240 -16.96 4.01 11.66
N ASP A 241 -16.93 3.44 10.43
CA ASP A 241 -17.62 2.19 10.09
C ASP A 241 -16.82 0.94 10.50
N LEU A 242 -15.50 1.08 10.71
CA LEU A 242 -14.61 -0.02 11.11
C LEU A 242 -14.02 0.21 12.51
N ASN A 243 -14.03 -0.82 13.34
CA ASN A 243 -13.17 -0.88 14.51
C ASN A 243 -11.75 -1.37 14.12
N ALA A 244 -10.79 -1.26 15.03
CA ALA A 244 -9.40 -1.62 14.76
C ALA A 244 -9.22 -3.12 14.44
N ILE A 245 -9.95 -4.01 15.09
CA ILE A 245 -9.88 -5.47 14.88
C ILE A 245 -10.44 -5.85 13.52
N ASP A 246 -11.61 -5.33 13.12
CA ASP A 246 -12.20 -5.63 11.81
C ASP A 246 -11.27 -5.17 10.67
N HIS A 247 -10.60 -4.03 10.86
CA HIS A 247 -9.61 -3.53 9.90
C HIS A 247 -8.36 -4.42 9.83
N LEU A 248 -7.89 -4.93 10.97
CA LEU A 248 -6.78 -5.89 11.04
C LEU A 248 -7.14 -7.24 10.40
N GLU A 249 -8.36 -7.74 10.60
CA GLU A 249 -8.82 -8.98 9.95
C GLU A 249 -8.92 -8.83 8.43
N LEU A 250 -9.42 -7.69 7.94
CA LEU A 250 -9.40 -7.39 6.52
C LEU A 250 -7.96 -7.29 5.99
N TRP A 251 -7.08 -6.58 6.69
CA TRP A 251 -5.65 -6.51 6.36
C TRP A 251 -5.02 -7.90 6.28
N LYS A 252 -5.33 -8.78 7.23
CA LYS A 252 -4.84 -10.15 7.26
C LYS A 252 -5.32 -10.96 6.04
N THR A 253 -6.58 -10.81 5.64
CA THR A 253 -7.11 -11.45 4.42
C THR A 253 -6.32 -11.00 3.18
N TYR A 254 -6.02 -9.70 3.03
CA TYR A 254 -5.17 -9.21 1.94
C TYR A 254 -3.73 -9.71 2.05
N GLN A 255 -3.17 -9.86 3.26
CA GLN A 255 -1.85 -10.43 3.49
C GLN A 255 -1.78 -11.89 3.03
N ASP A 256 -2.81 -12.66 3.32
CA ASP A 256 -2.82 -14.10 3.08
C ASP A 256 -3.17 -14.42 1.61
N GLU A 257 -4.14 -13.73 1.02
CA GLU A 257 -4.75 -14.12 -0.25
C GLU A 257 -4.24 -13.31 -1.47
N TRP A 258 -3.95 -12.01 -1.29
CA TRP A 258 -3.47 -11.15 -2.39
C TRP A 258 -1.97 -10.97 -2.40
N CYS A 259 -1.36 -10.62 -1.25
CA CYS A 259 0.02 -10.16 -1.22
C CYS A 259 1.02 -11.31 -1.29
N GLU A 260 1.91 -11.28 -2.26
CA GLU A 260 3.16 -12.06 -2.24
C GLU A 260 4.25 -11.32 -1.46
N HIS A 261 4.16 -10.00 -1.36
CA HIS A 261 4.88 -9.17 -0.40
C HIS A 261 4.02 -8.94 0.85
N LYS A 262 3.58 -7.71 1.09
CA LYS A 262 2.79 -7.33 2.26
C LYS A 262 1.75 -6.25 1.91
N PRO A 263 0.66 -6.13 2.66
CA PRO A 263 -0.11 -4.91 2.70
C PRO A 263 0.47 -3.98 3.77
N SER A 264 0.60 -2.69 3.45
CA SER A 264 0.95 -1.66 4.42
C SER A 264 -0.29 -0.87 4.81
N VAL A 265 -0.50 -0.68 6.11
CA VAL A 265 -1.68 -0.01 6.65
C VAL A 265 -1.33 0.80 7.90
N THR A 266 -2.05 1.87 8.12
CA THR A 266 -2.14 2.58 9.40
C THR A 266 -3.51 2.31 10.00
N ILE A 267 -3.55 1.58 11.12
CA ILE A 267 -4.77 1.26 11.84
C ILE A 267 -5.11 2.38 12.82
N SER A 268 -6.34 2.89 12.75
CA SER A 268 -6.85 3.83 13.74
C SER A 268 -7.32 3.06 14.97
N VAL A 269 -6.60 3.21 16.10
CA VAL A 269 -6.91 2.51 17.35
C VAL A 269 -7.50 3.51 18.35
N LYS A 270 -8.74 3.27 18.79
CA LYS A 270 -9.40 4.06 19.84
C LYS A 270 -8.84 3.68 21.21
N GLU A 271 -8.98 4.56 22.20
CA GLU A 271 -8.39 4.37 23.53
C GLU A 271 -8.75 3.02 24.18
N HIS A 272 -9.97 2.57 24.03
CA HIS A 272 -10.46 1.29 24.60
C HIS A 272 -10.05 0.04 23.80
N GLU A 273 -9.54 0.20 22.56
CA GLU A 273 -9.18 -0.92 21.67
C GLU A 273 -7.72 -1.38 21.85
N TRP A 274 -6.87 -0.60 22.54
CA TRP A 274 -5.41 -0.84 22.59
C TRP A 274 -5.03 -2.22 23.15
N MET A 275 -5.78 -2.72 24.14
CA MET A 275 -5.50 -4.04 24.74
C MET A 275 -5.88 -5.17 23.79
N ASP A 276 -7.01 -5.06 23.12
CA ASP A 276 -7.49 -6.07 22.15
C ASP A 276 -6.58 -6.12 20.93
N VAL A 277 -6.21 -4.95 20.40
CA VAL A 277 -5.25 -4.83 19.28
C VAL A 277 -3.88 -5.38 19.67
N GLY A 278 -3.37 -5.09 20.87
CA GLY A 278 -2.11 -5.65 21.37
C GLY A 278 -2.14 -7.18 21.48
N SER A 279 -3.25 -7.72 21.99
CA SER A 279 -3.47 -9.18 22.07
C SER A 279 -3.55 -9.81 20.67
N TRP A 280 -4.26 -9.17 19.74
CA TRP A 280 -4.38 -9.64 18.36
C TRP A 280 -3.02 -9.68 17.66
N ILE A 281 -2.24 -8.61 17.78
CA ILE A 281 -0.89 -8.53 17.20
C ILE A 281 0.02 -9.61 17.80
N TRP A 282 -0.01 -9.80 19.13
CA TRP A 282 0.79 -10.83 19.78
C TRP A 282 0.47 -12.24 19.25
N ASN A 283 -0.79 -12.54 19.01
CA ASN A 283 -1.24 -13.85 18.55
C ASN A 283 -1.00 -14.09 17.03
N ASN A 284 -0.83 -13.02 16.26
CA ASN A 284 -0.63 -13.06 14.80
C ASN A 284 0.76 -12.57 14.36
N PHE A 285 1.70 -12.44 15.30
CA PHE A 285 3.04 -11.89 15.05
C PHE A 285 3.98 -12.88 14.35
#